data_2a561801ce7b21238d6231ae959ea95f
#
_entry.id   2a561801ce7b21238d6231ae959ea95f
#
_cell.length_a   1.000
_cell.length_b   1.000
_cell.length_c   1.000
_cell.angle_alpha   90.00
_cell.angle_beta   90.00
_cell.angle_gamma   90.00
#
_symmetry.space_group_name_H-M   'P 1'
#
loop_
_entity.id
_entity.type
_entity.pdbx_description
1 polymer ?
#
loop_
_entity_poly.entity_id
_entity_poly.type
_entity_poly.pdbx_seq_one_letter_code
_entity_poly.pdbx_strand_id
1 'polypeptide(L)'
;MGSNLFNTMFALVIVAWPSYARVMRSVVLSVRENEYVTASEALGASRFRILLKEIIPNSITSVLIMATTDIGNQILMFSTLSFLGLGSAPPTPEWGMMVSDGVQYFNKFWVAGFPGLAIFTMAVGANFIGDGLRDLLDPKLRKQF
;
A
#
# COMPACT_ATOMS: atom_id res chain seq x y z
N MET A 1 10.45 2.11 23.07
CA MET A 1 10.89 1.27 21.95
C MET A 1 11.98 2.03 21.23
N GLY A 2 13.16 1.42 20.99
CA GLY A 2 14.25 2.11 20.30
C GLY A 2 13.89 2.42 18.83
N SER A 3 14.49 3.47 18.26
CA SER A 3 14.41 3.80 16.84
C SER A 3 15.06 2.67 16.03
N ASN A 4 14.24 1.82 15.44
CA ASN A 4 14.67 0.69 14.64
C ASN A 4 13.74 0.59 13.43
N LEU A 5 14.28 0.34 12.25
CA LEU A 5 13.56 0.18 11.00
C LEU A 5 12.34 -0.74 11.15
N PHE A 6 12.51 -1.87 11.82
CA PHE A 6 11.43 -2.82 12.05
C PHE A 6 10.27 -2.23 12.87
N ASN A 7 10.57 -1.47 13.92
CA ASN A 7 9.55 -0.85 14.78
C ASN A 7 8.75 0.22 14.01
N THR A 8 9.44 1.01 13.17
CA THR A 8 8.79 2.03 12.34
C THR A 8 7.90 1.40 11.28
N MET A 9 8.38 0.37 10.58
CA MET A 9 7.56 -0.38 9.61
C MET A 9 6.35 -1.03 10.28
N PHE A 10 6.53 -1.64 11.45
CA PHE A 10 5.44 -2.26 12.20
C PHE A 10 4.38 -1.24 12.65
N ALA A 11 4.81 -0.06 13.08
CA ALA A 11 3.90 1.04 13.43
C ALA A 11 3.08 1.49 12.20
N LEU A 12 3.70 1.63 11.02
CA LEU A 12 3.00 1.97 9.77
C LEU A 12 1.95 0.91 9.41
N VAL A 13 2.27 -0.37 9.54
CA VAL A 13 1.32 -1.47 9.29
C VAL A 13 0.12 -1.40 10.26
N ILE A 14 0.36 -1.17 11.55
CA ILE A 14 -0.72 -1.04 12.56
C ILE A 14 -1.62 0.16 12.25
N VAL A 15 -1.07 1.26 11.77
CA VAL A 15 -1.87 2.45 11.41
C VAL A 15 -2.63 2.25 10.11
N ALA A 16 -2.06 1.55 9.14
CA ALA A 16 -2.66 1.36 7.82
C ALA A 16 -3.75 0.27 7.79
N TRP A 17 -3.57 -0.82 8.56
CA TRP A 17 -4.45 -1.99 8.48
C TRP A 17 -5.96 -1.71 8.64
N PRO A 18 -6.43 -0.75 9.50
CA PRO A 18 -7.86 -0.50 9.63
C PRO A 18 -8.50 0.05 8.35
N SER A 19 -7.73 0.77 7.53
CA SER A 19 -8.20 1.26 6.23
C SER A 19 -8.42 0.11 5.25
N TYR A 20 -7.48 -0.82 5.17
CA TYR A 20 -7.62 -2.04 4.37
C TYR A 20 -8.78 -2.91 4.84
N ALA A 21 -8.96 -3.07 6.15
CA ALA A 21 -10.07 -3.83 6.72
C ALA A 21 -11.43 -3.20 6.37
N ARG A 22 -11.55 -1.87 6.39
CA ARG A 22 -12.77 -1.17 5.99
C ARG A 22 -13.10 -1.35 4.51
N VAL A 23 -12.10 -1.21 3.65
CA VAL A 23 -12.26 -1.42 2.20
C VAL A 23 -12.65 -2.87 1.92
N MET A 24 -11.94 -3.84 2.50
CA MET A 24 -12.27 -5.27 2.32
C MET A 24 -13.70 -5.57 2.78
N ARG A 25 -14.12 -5.04 3.92
CA ARG A 25 -15.50 -5.20 4.41
C ARG A 25 -16.53 -4.64 3.44
N SER A 26 -16.31 -3.43 2.93
CA SER A 26 -17.22 -2.77 1.99
C SER A 26 -17.34 -3.57 0.69
N VAL A 27 -16.22 -4.03 0.13
CA VAL A 27 -16.19 -4.83 -1.10
C VAL A 27 -16.87 -6.19 -0.88
N VAL A 28 -16.59 -6.87 0.23
CA VAL A 28 -17.23 -8.16 0.58
C VAL A 28 -18.75 -8.02 0.68
N LEU A 29 -19.24 -6.95 1.31
CA LEU A 29 -20.69 -6.70 1.40
C LEU A 29 -21.30 -6.49 0.01
N SER A 30 -20.67 -5.71 -0.85
CA SER A 30 -21.12 -5.49 -2.23
C SER A 30 -21.09 -6.78 -3.07
N VAL A 31 -20.03 -7.58 -2.96
CA VAL A 31 -19.92 -8.87 -3.68
C VAL A 31 -20.98 -9.85 -3.22
N ARG A 32 -21.30 -9.87 -1.93
CA ARG A 32 -22.32 -10.77 -1.36
C ARG A 32 -23.73 -10.52 -1.90
N GLU A 33 -24.03 -9.27 -2.30
CA GLU A 33 -25.35 -8.88 -2.85
C GLU A 33 -25.50 -9.25 -4.34
N ASN A 34 -24.46 -9.78 -5.00
CA ASN A 34 -24.57 -10.18 -6.39
C ASN A 34 -25.43 -11.43 -6.58
N GLU A 35 -26.16 -11.45 -7.71
CA GLU A 35 -27.09 -12.53 -8.06
C GLU A 35 -26.45 -13.92 -8.11
N TYR A 36 -25.19 -14.03 -8.55
CA TYR A 36 -24.48 -15.33 -8.61
C TYR A 36 -24.22 -15.92 -7.21
N VAL A 37 -24.00 -15.06 -6.20
CA VAL A 37 -23.84 -15.51 -4.80
C VAL A 37 -25.18 -15.99 -4.26
N THR A 38 -26.24 -15.22 -4.49
CA THR A 38 -27.60 -15.60 -4.09
C THR A 38 -28.07 -16.91 -4.76
N ALA A 39 -27.73 -17.09 -6.05
CA ALA A 39 -28.01 -18.32 -6.77
C ALA A 39 -27.27 -19.53 -6.17
N SER A 40 -26.00 -19.37 -5.80
CA SER A 40 -25.20 -20.40 -5.13
C SER A 40 -25.79 -20.77 -3.75
N GLU A 41 -26.28 -19.80 -3.00
CA GLU A 41 -26.98 -20.06 -1.74
C GLU A 41 -28.28 -20.86 -1.96
N ALA A 42 -29.07 -20.49 -2.97
CA ALA A 42 -30.31 -21.19 -3.32
C ALA A 42 -30.06 -22.66 -3.76
N LEU A 43 -28.92 -22.93 -4.38
CA LEU A 43 -28.49 -24.29 -4.75
C LEU A 43 -27.92 -25.10 -3.57
N GLY A 44 -27.93 -24.53 -2.34
CA GLY A 44 -27.51 -25.24 -1.13
C GLY A 44 -25.99 -25.27 -0.91
N ALA A 45 -25.22 -24.40 -1.57
CA ALA A 45 -23.79 -24.29 -1.32
C ALA A 45 -23.49 -23.87 0.12
N SER A 46 -22.51 -24.50 0.75
CA SER A 46 -22.12 -24.12 2.12
C SER A 46 -21.51 -22.71 2.16
N ARG A 47 -21.76 -21.97 3.25
CA ARG A 47 -21.23 -20.60 3.45
C ARG A 47 -19.71 -20.53 3.27
N PHE A 48 -18.98 -21.54 3.73
CA PHE A 48 -17.53 -21.59 3.59
C PHE A 48 -17.08 -21.74 2.13
N ARG A 49 -17.81 -22.52 1.33
CA ARG A 49 -17.58 -22.69 -0.10
C ARG A 49 -17.82 -21.38 -0.85
N ILE A 50 -18.92 -20.68 -0.56
CA ILE A 50 -19.26 -19.38 -1.15
C ILE A 50 -18.19 -18.36 -0.79
N LEU A 51 -17.77 -18.31 0.49
CA LEU A 51 -16.72 -17.39 0.94
C LEU A 51 -15.42 -17.59 0.16
N LEU A 52 -14.92 -18.84 0.04
CA LEU A 52 -13.62 -19.11 -0.57
C LEU A 52 -13.63 -19.07 -2.10
N LYS A 53 -14.73 -19.45 -2.74
CA LYS A 53 -14.79 -19.59 -4.21
C LYS A 53 -15.39 -18.39 -4.92
N GLU A 54 -16.24 -17.63 -4.24
CA GLU A 54 -17.00 -16.54 -4.86
C GLU A 54 -16.66 -15.17 -4.26
N ILE A 55 -16.66 -15.06 -2.92
CA ILE A 55 -16.48 -13.76 -2.26
C ILE A 55 -15.02 -13.33 -2.23
N ILE A 56 -14.13 -14.17 -1.69
CA ILE A 56 -12.70 -13.80 -1.54
C ILE A 56 -12.04 -13.50 -2.88
N PRO A 57 -12.13 -14.34 -3.94
CA PRO A 57 -11.45 -14.06 -5.19
C PRO A 57 -11.91 -12.76 -5.85
N ASN A 58 -13.21 -12.46 -5.77
CA ASN A 58 -13.77 -11.23 -6.33
C ASN A 58 -13.48 -9.98 -5.48
N SER A 59 -13.28 -10.14 -4.16
CA SER A 59 -13.01 -9.03 -3.26
C SER A 59 -11.52 -8.68 -3.19
N ILE A 60 -10.62 -9.67 -3.30
CA ILE A 60 -9.18 -9.48 -3.11
C ILE A 60 -8.56 -8.55 -4.16
N THR A 61 -9.10 -8.56 -5.38
CA THR A 61 -8.63 -7.71 -6.48
C THR A 61 -8.67 -6.23 -6.11
N SER A 62 -9.76 -5.76 -5.51
CA SER A 62 -9.90 -4.37 -5.08
C SER A 62 -8.89 -3.99 -3.99
N VAL A 63 -8.61 -4.90 -3.07
CA VAL A 63 -7.63 -4.69 -2.00
C VAL A 63 -6.20 -4.72 -2.56
N LEU A 64 -5.91 -5.59 -3.52
CA LEU A 64 -4.61 -5.61 -4.21
C LEU A 64 -4.37 -4.32 -4.99
N ILE A 65 -5.37 -3.81 -5.71
CA ILE A 65 -5.30 -2.51 -6.40
C ILE A 65 -4.99 -1.39 -5.38
N MET A 66 -5.70 -1.34 -4.26
CA MET A 66 -5.43 -0.38 -3.20
C MET A 66 -4.00 -0.51 -2.66
N ALA A 67 -3.55 -1.74 -2.41
CA ALA A 67 -2.21 -1.99 -1.87
C ALA A 67 -1.10 -1.53 -2.83
N THR A 68 -1.26 -1.76 -4.13
CA THR A 68 -0.26 -1.36 -5.12
C THR A 68 -0.17 0.16 -5.29
N THR A 69 -1.31 0.86 -5.30
CA THR A 69 -1.33 2.34 -5.37
C THR A 69 -0.85 3.00 -4.07
N ASP A 70 -0.92 2.29 -2.94
CA ASP A 70 -0.50 2.83 -1.65
C ASP A 70 1.02 2.70 -1.38
N ILE A 71 1.74 1.91 -2.18
CA ILE A 71 3.20 1.71 -2.00
C ILE A 71 3.95 3.04 -2.03
N GLY A 72 3.65 3.92 -2.99
CA GLY A 72 4.29 5.23 -3.09
C GLY A 72 4.06 6.10 -1.86
N ASN A 73 2.83 6.09 -1.32
CA ASN A 73 2.48 6.80 -0.09
C ASN A 73 3.24 6.25 1.12
N GLN A 74 3.40 4.93 1.23
CA GLN A 74 4.14 4.30 2.31
C GLN A 74 5.64 4.65 2.26
N ILE A 75 6.24 4.73 1.06
CA ILE A 75 7.63 5.19 0.89
C ILE A 75 7.79 6.61 1.40
N LEU A 76 6.89 7.54 1.02
CA LEU A 76 6.92 8.92 1.48
C LEU A 76 6.71 9.04 2.99
N MET A 77 5.75 8.29 3.54
CA MET A 77 5.43 8.28 4.97
C MET A 77 6.62 7.77 5.80
N PHE A 78 7.23 6.66 5.37
CA PHE A 78 8.43 6.11 6.00
C PHE A 78 9.59 7.11 5.95
N SER A 79 9.86 7.70 4.79
CA SER A 79 10.93 8.69 4.61
C SER A 79 10.70 9.93 5.47
N THR A 80 9.45 10.36 5.64
CA THR A 80 9.10 11.50 6.51
C THR A 80 9.35 11.17 7.99
N LEU A 81 8.96 9.98 8.45
CA LEU A 81 9.22 9.54 9.83
C LEU A 81 10.72 9.43 10.09
N SER A 82 11.49 8.94 9.13
CA SER A 82 12.93 8.85 9.22
C SER A 82 13.60 10.22 9.23
N PHE A 83 13.13 11.15 8.41
CA PHE A 83 13.56 12.55 8.44
C PHE A 83 13.37 13.18 9.82
N LEU A 84 12.29 12.85 10.51
CA LEU A 84 11.98 13.29 11.88
C LEU A 84 12.75 12.53 12.97
N GLY A 85 13.65 11.61 12.60
CA GLY A 85 14.46 10.82 13.55
C GLY A 85 13.74 9.61 14.15
N LEU A 86 12.56 9.25 13.62
CA LEU A 86 11.79 8.09 14.07
C LEU A 86 12.06 6.82 13.24
N GLY A 87 12.98 6.91 12.28
CA GLY A 87 13.40 5.81 11.41
C GLY A 87 14.50 4.93 12.03
N SER A 88 15.41 4.49 11.18
CA SER A 88 16.56 3.68 11.59
C SER A 88 17.58 4.52 12.36
N ALA A 89 18.15 3.92 13.42
CA ALA A 89 19.29 4.55 14.09
C ALA A 89 20.58 4.37 13.25
N PRO A 90 21.51 5.35 13.30
CA PRO A 90 22.85 5.15 12.74
C PRO A 90 23.52 3.89 13.32
N PRO A 91 24.31 3.13 12.52
CA PRO A 91 24.88 3.43 11.21
C PRO A 91 24.03 2.97 10.00
N THR A 92 22.77 2.61 10.17
CA THR A 92 21.94 2.09 9.08
C THR A 92 21.69 3.19 8.03
N PRO A 93 22.18 3.05 6.77
CA PRO A 93 21.94 4.07 5.75
C PRO A 93 20.48 4.08 5.32
N GLU A 94 19.85 5.25 5.34
CA GLU A 94 18.47 5.43 4.97
C GLU A 94 18.25 6.83 4.40
N TRP A 95 17.52 6.91 3.29
CA TRP A 95 17.37 8.16 2.52
C TRP A 95 16.72 9.29 3.31
N GLY A 96 15.69 9.01 4.09
CA GLY A 96 15.02 10.03 4.90
C GLY A 96 15.96 10.66 5.93
N MET A 97 16.80 9.85 6.57
CA MET A 97 17.82 10.31 7.50
C MET A 97 18.95 11.07 6.79
N MET A 98 19.38 10.59 5.61
CA MET A 98 20.37 11.28 4.78
C MET A 98 19.90 12.68 4.36
N VAL A 99 18.61 12.86 4.07
CA VAL A 99 18.01 14.17 3.81
C VAL A 99 18.07 15.04 5.07
N SER A 100 17.71 14.50 6.23
CA SER A 100 17.74 15.21 7.51
C SER A 100 19.14 15.71 7.86
N ASP A 101 20.14 14.85 7.71
CA ASP A 101 21.54 15.22 7.95
C ASP A 101 22.03 16.24 6.89
N GLY A 102 21.64 16.03 5.64
CA GLY A 102 22.04 16.90 4.52
C GLY A 102 21.53 18.33 4.59
N VAL A 103 20.35 18.56 5.19
CA VAL A 103 19.78 19.90 5.38
C VAL A 103 20.66 20.78 6.26
N GLN A 104 21.48 20.20 7.12
CA GLN A 104 22.43 20.96 7.96
C GLN A 104 23.60 21.56 7.14
N TYR A 105 23.84 21.09 5.91
CA TYR A 105 24.92 21.52 5.05
C TYR A 105 24.42 22.37 3.87
N PHE A 106 23.91 23.58 4.17
CA PHE A 106 23.32 24.49 3.17
C PHE A 106 24.21 24.78 1.95
N ASN A 107 25.53 24.79 2.14
CA ASN A 107 26.48 25.02 1.05
C ASN A 107 26.68 23.79 0.13
N LYS A 108 26.12 22.64 0.48
CA LYS A 108 26.27 21.37 -0.24
C LYS A 108 24.90 20.76 -0.51
N PHE A 109 24.06 21.49 -1.27
CA PHE A 109 22.68 21.11 -1.56
C PHE A 109 22.52 19.68 -2.10
N TRP A 110 23.56 19.13 -2.75
CA TRP A 110 23.53 17.77 -3.29
C TRP A 110 23.46 16.67 -2.22
N VAL A 111 23.91 16.96 -0.99
CA VAL A 111 23.91 15.98 0.11
C VAL A 111 22.45 15.60 0.50
N ALA A 112 21.55 16.57 0.54
CA ALA A 112 20.11 16.31 0.74
C ALA A 112 19.38 16.03 -0.59
N GLY A 113 19.83 16.65 -1.69
CA GLY A 113 19.17 16.59 -2.99
C GLY A 113 19.16 15.20 -3.62
N PHE A 114 20.27 14.48 -3.61
CA PHE A 114 20.32 13.13 -4.17
C PHE A 114 19.44 12.12 -3.43
N PRO A 115 19.49 12.00 -2.10
CA PRO A 115 18.54 11.15 -1.38
C PRO A 115 17.07 11.56 -1.57
N GLY A 116 16.80 12.88 -1.61
CA GLY A 116 15.47 13.38 -1.90
C GLY A 116 14.95 12.99 -3.29
N LEU A 117 15.80 13.09 -4.32
CA LEU A 117 15.49 12.60 -5.67
C LEU A 117 15.30 11.09 -5.70
N ALA A 118 16.07 10.32 -4.93
CA ALA A 118 15.89 8.88 -4.83
C ALA A 118 14.51 8.51 -4.25
N ILE A 119 14.10 9.17 -3.16
CA ILE A 119 12.77 8.98 -2.57
C ILE A 119 11.68 9.35 -3.60
N PHE A 120 11.82 10.49 -4.26
CA PHE A 120 10.86 10.97 -5.26
C PHE A 120 10.71 9.98 -6.42
N THR A 121 11.83 9.56 -7.03
CA THR A 121 11.79 8.63 -8.16
C THR A 121 11.23 7.26 -7.79
N MET A 122 11.55 6.76 -6.59
CA MET A 122 10.96 5.51 -6.09
C MET A 122 9.45 5.63 -5.84
N ALA A 123 9.00 6.72 -5.22
CA ALA A 123 7.58 6.93 -4.96
C ALA A 123 6.77 7.08 -6.26
N VAL A 124 7.29 7.86 -7.22
CA VAL A 124 6.65 8.04 -8.54
C VAL A 124 6.65 6.72 -9.31
N GLY A 125 7.77 5.99 -9.34
CA GLY A 125 7.85 4.69 -9.99
C GLY A 125 6.89 3.66 -9.39
N ALA A 126 6.77 3.62 -8.07
CA ALA A 126 5.81 2.75 -7.38
C ALA A 126 4.35 3.10 -7.72
N ASN A 127 4.01 4.39 -7.80
CA ASN A 127 2.68 4.84 -8.20
C ASN A 127 2.36 4.44 -9.65
N PHE A 128 3.29 4.61 -10.59
CA PHE A 128 3.09 4.16 -11.99
C PHE A 128 2.89 2.64 -12.10
N ILE A 129 3.64 1.87 -11.34
CA ILE A 129 3.45 0.40 -11.28
C ILE A 129 2.08 0.08 -10.70
N GLY A 130 1.67 0.77 -9.64
CA GLY A 130 0.36 0.61 -9.00
C GLY A 130 -0.78 0.91 -9.96
N ASP A 131 -0.69 2.02 -10.69
CA ASP A 131 -1.70 2.42 -11.68
C ASP A 131 -1.75 1.43 -12.85
N GLY A 132 -0.61 0.99 -13.38
CA GLY A 132 -0.56 -0.04 -14.42
C GLY A 132 -1.18 -1.38 -13.97
N LEU A 133 -0.96 -1.77 -12.72
CA LEU A 133 -1.57 -2.98 -12.16
C LEU A 133 -3.08 -2.82 -11.96
N ARG A 134 -3.52 -1.64 -11.56
CA ARG A 134 -4.94 -1.28 -11.47
C ARG A 134 -5.62 -1.44 -12.82
N ASP A 135 -5.05 -0.89 -13.88
CA ASP A 135 -5.60 -0.96 -15.22
C ASP A 135 -5.70 -2.40 -15.73
N LEU A 136 -4.71 -3.24 -15.41
CA LEU A 136 -4.72 -4.66 -15.77
C LEU A 136 -5.75 -5.49 -14.98
N LEU A 137 -5.98 -5.13 -13.72
CA LEU A 137 -6.87 -5.86 -12.81
C LEU A 137 -8.31 -5.36 -12.82
N ASP A 138 -8.59 -4.17 -13.40
CA ASP A 138 -9.95 -3.63 -13.45
C ASP A 138 -10.79 -4.35 -14.52
N PRO A 139 -11.83 -5.12 -14.11
CA PRO A 139 -12.67 -5.88 -15.04
C PRO A 139 -13.52 -4.98 -15.96
N LYS A 140 -13.72 -3.71 -15.57
CA LYS A 140 -14.56 -2.77 -16.34
C LYS A 140 -13.89 -2.32 -17.64
N LEU A 141 -12.56 -2.27 -17.68
CA LEU A 141 -11.81 -1.94 -18.89
C LEU A 141 -11.81 -3.10 -19.92
N ARG A 142 -11.97 -4.34 -19.47
CA ARG A 142 -12.05 -5.53 -20.37
C ARG A 142 -13.32 -5.62 -21.21
N LYS A 143 -14.38 -4.88 -20.89
CA LYS A 143 -15.67 -4.92 -21.61
C LYS A 143 -15.76 -3.91 -22.76
N GLN A 144 -14.70 -3.15 -23.06
CA GLN A 144 -14.68 -2.16 -24.15
C GLN A 144 -13.94 -2.65 -25.41
N PHE A 145 -13.53 -3.92 -25.45
CA PHE A 145 -12.94 -4.55 -26.64
C PHE A 145 -13.76 -5.82 -27.01
#